data_43c82c4cd59adf283bfe7a1bbd468636
#
_entry.id   43c82c4cd59adf283bfe7a1bbd468636
#
_cell.length_a   1.000
_cell.length_b   1.000
_cell.length_c   1.000
_cell.angle_alpha   90.00
_cell.angle_beta   90.00
_cell.angle_gamma   90.00
#
_symmetry.space_group_name_H-M   'P 1'
#
loop_
_entity.id
_entity.type
_entity.pdbx_description
1 polymer ?
#
loop_
_entity_poly.entity_id
_entity_poly.type
_entity_poly.pdbx_seq_one_letter_code
_entity_poly.pdbx_strand_id
1 'polypeptide(L)'
;MRYLLDTHAILWCAQGNDCLPEDVRAIVRDEECCYSIASLWEIAIKQSLKKLDTELVLSDLDRQCQLAGLRRIAIDIAHLERIKTLPDIHRDPFDRLLVAQALEEGLVVVTCDRVIPQYPVQTIW
;
A
#
# COMPACT_ATOMS: atom_id res chain seq x y z
N MET A 1 -15.42 -7.34 0.87
CA MET A 1 -14.67 -6.10 0.61
C MET A 1 -13.27 -6.43 0.15
N ARG A 2 -12.68 -5.54 -0.62
CA ARG A 2 -11.30 -5.67 -1.09
C ARG A 2 -10.44 -4.57 -0.48
N TYR A 3 -9.19 -4.89 -0.23
CA TYR A 3 -8.28 -4.03 0.53
C TYR A 3 -7.00 -3.76 -0.25
N LEU A 4 -6.43 -2.57 -0.07
CA LEU A 4 -5.12 -2.19 -0.58
C LEU A 4 -4.21 -1.87 0.60
N LEU A 5 -3.14 -2.63 0.76
CA LEU A 5 -2.16 -2.39 1.81
C LEU A 5 -1.25 -1.23 1.41
N ASP A 6 -1.00 -0.30 2.33
CA ASP A 6 0.00 0.73 2.11
C ASP A 6 1.42 0.15 2.25
N THR A 7 2.42 0.96 1.99
CA THR A 7 3.81 0.50 1.96
C THR A 7 4.27 -0.08 3.30
N HIS A 8 3.93 0.56 4.43
CA HIS A 8 4.31 0.05 5.75
C HIS A 8 3.59 -1.26 6.07
N ALA A 9 2.32 -1.36 5.72
CA ALA A 9 1.55 -2.60 5.96
C ALA A 9 2.15 -3.78 5.19
N ILE A 10 2.60 -3.56 3.96
CA ILE A 10 3.29 -4.59 3.16
C ILE A 10 4.56 -5.05 3.86
N LEU A 11 5.40 -4.10 4.28
CA LEU A 11 6.66 -4.41 4.94
C LEU A 11 6.44 -5.19 6.23
N TRP A 12 5.50 -4.76 7.07
CA TRP A 12 5.21 -5.44 8.32
C TRP A 12 4.61 -6.82 8.11
N CYS A 13 3.74 -6.96 7.11
CA CYS A 13 3.16 -8.26 6.75
C CYS A 13 4.25 -9.25 6.32
N ALA A 14 5.16 -8.83 5.44
CA ALA A 14 6.23 -9.68 4.93
C ALA A 14 7.27 -10.04 5.99
N GLN A 15 7.52 -9.14 6.94
CA GLN A 15 8.50 -9.34 8.00
C GLN A 15 7.93 -10.07 9.23
N GLY A 16 6.63 -10.40 9.22
CA GLY A 16 5.97 -10.99 10.37
C GLY A 16 5.97 -10.08 11.58
N ASN A 17 5.88 -8.78 11.37
CA ASN A 17 6.02 -7.77 12.42
C ASN A 17 4.75 -7.69 13.27
N ASP A 18 4.93 -7.67 14.60
CA ASP A 18 3.83 -7.57 15.57
C ASP A 18 3.16 -6.19 15.57
N CYS A 19 3.66 -5.23 14.79
CA CYS A 19 3.04 -3.92 14.63
C CYS A 19 1.67 -3.98 13.95
N LEU A 20 1.36 -5.08 13.23
CA LEU A 20 0.04 -5.25 12.64
C LEU A 20 -0.98 -5.64 13.71
N PRO A 21 -2.08 -4.88 13.87
CA PRO A 21 -3.17 -5.29 14.75
C PRO A 21 -3.77 -6.63 14.34
N GLU A 22 -4.35 -7.35 15.29
CA GLU A 22 -4.96 -8.67 15.03
C GLU A 22 -6.05 -8.58 13.96
N ASP A 23 -6.87 -7.52 13.97
CA ASP A 23 -7.93 -7.34 12.98
C ASP A 23 -7.35 -7.18 11.58
N VAL A 24 -6.22 -6.49 11.44
CA VAL A 24 -5.53 -6.33 10.15
C VAL A 24 -4.93 -7.65 9.68
N ARG A 25 -4.35 -8.42 10.59
CA ARG A 25 -3.83 -9.76 10.27
C ARG A 25 -4.95 -10.67 9.76
N ALA A 26 -6.12 -10.60 10.38
CA ALA A 26 -7.28 -11.38 9.95
C ALA A 26 -7.73 -10.97 8.55
N ILE A 27 -7.72 -9.68 8.24
CA ILE A 27 -8.04 -9.17 6.91
C ILE A 27 -7.06 -9.72 5.87
N VAL A 28 -5.78 -9.65 6.14
CA VAL A 28 -4.74 -10.13 5.21
C VAL A 28 -4.90 -11.64 4.98
N ARG A 29 -5.24 -12.40 6.02
CA ARG A 29 -5.40 -13.85 5.92
C ARG A 29 -6.67 -14.26 5.18
N ASP A 30 -7.79 -13.59 5.46
CA ASP A 30 -9.12 -14.08 5.10
C ASP A 30 -9.80 -13.30 3.98
N GLU A 31 -9.37 -12.07 3.69
CA GLU A 31 -10.01 -11.21 2.72
C GLU A 31 -9.17 -11.03 1.45
N GLU A 32 -9.78 -10.49 0.41
CA GLU A 32 -9.09 -10.18 -0.84
C GLU A 32 -8.25 -8.90 -0.66
N CYS A 33 -6.94 -9.05 -0.67
CA CYS A 33 -6.00 -7.97 -0.45
C CYS A 33 -5.09 -7.77 -1.66
N CYS A 34 -4.73 -6.50 -1.88
CA CYS A 34 -3.85 -6.08 -2.96
C CYS A 34 -2.68 -5.27 -2.41
N TYR A 35 -1.63 -5.16 -3.19
CA TYR A 35 -0.55 -4.20 -2.97
C TYR A 35 -0.15 -3.59 -4.31
N SER A 36 0.35 -2.36 -4.29
CA SER A 36 0.66 -1.62 -5.51
C SER A 36 2.12 -1.75 -5.88
N ILE A 37 2.39 -1.84 -7.20
CA ILE A 37 3.76 -1.69 -7.71
C ILE A 37 4.36 -0.35 -7.28
N ALA A 38 3.54 0.67 -7.06
CA ALA A 38 3.98 1.97 -6.55
C ALA A 38 4.64 1.86 -5.18
N SER A 39 4.18 0.95 -4.31
CA SER A 39 4.78 0.73 -3.00
C SER A 39 6.19 0.13 -3.13
N LEU A 40 6.39 -0.78 -4.06
CA LEU A 40 7.72 -1.33 -4.35
C LEU A 40 8.65 -0.25 -4.89
N TRP A 41 8.13 0.63 -5.72
CA TRP A 41 8.87 1.77 -6.24
C TRP A 41 9.28 2.73 -5.10
N GLU A 42 8.37 3.04 -4.20
CA GLU A 42 8.68 3.85 -3.02
C GLU A 42 9.81 3.24 -2.19
N ILE A 43 9.73 1.94 -1.94
CA ILE A 43 10.76 1.20 -1.21
C ILE A 43 12.10 1.31 -1.92
N ALA A 44 12.13 1.10 -3.25
CA ALA A 44 13.35 1.19 -4.03
C ALA A 44 14.01 2.57 -3.90
N ILE A 45 13.22 3.64 -3.96
CA ILE A 45 13.73 5.00 -3.80
C ILE A 45 14.32 5.20 -2.40
N LYS A 46 13.60 4.76 -1.37
CA LYS A 46 14.07 4.89 0.02
C LYS A 46 15.34 4.08 0.26
N GLN A 47 15.47 2.90 -0.34
CA GLN A 47 16.69 2.12 -0.28
C GLN A 47 17.86 2.83 -0.97
N SER A 48 17.63 3.43 -2.13
CA SER A 48 18.66 4.17 -2.85
C SER A 48 19.17 5.37 -2.07
N LEU A 49 18.32 5.94 -1.21
CA LEU A 49 18.66 7.05 -0.33
C LEU A 49 19.13 6.58 1.05
N LYS A 50 19.28 5.28 1.26
CA LYS A 50 19.68 4.65 2.52
C LYS A 50 18.76 4.99 3.69
N LYS A 51 17.48 5.25 3.40
CA LYS A 51 16.44 5.54 4.39
C LYS A 51 15.67 4.28 4.81
N LEU A 52 15.94 3.15 4.16
CA LEU A 52 15.38 1.84 4.47
C LEU A 52 16.48 0.79 4.36
N ASP A 53 16.23 -0.40 4.94
CA ASP A 53 17.14 -1.53 4.89
C ASP A 53 17.49 -1.87 3.43
N THR A 54 18.76 -1.70 3.07
CA THR A 54 19.24 -1.94 1.71
C THR A 54 19.45 -3.43 1.42
N GLU A 55 19.40 -4.29 2.43
CA GLU A 55 19.53 -5.73 2.24
C GLU A 55 18.22 -6.39 1.80
N LEU A 56 17.08 -5.68 1.97
CA LEU A 56 15.79 -6.18 1.50
C LEU A 56 15.79 -6.23 -0.03
N VAL A 57 15.57 -7.41 -0.59
CA VAL A 57 15.49 -7.62 -2.03
C VAL A 57 14.04 -7.52 -2.47
N LEU A 58 13.74 -6.61 -3.42
CA LEU A 58 12.36 -6.35 -3.85
C LEU A 58 11.67 -7.57 -4.43
N SER A 59 12.39 -8.40 -5.19
CA SER A 59 11.81 -9.62 -5.75
C SER A 59 11.42 -10.62 -4.66
N ASP A 60 12.16 -10.65 -3.56
CA ASP A 60 11.80 -11.51 -2.42
C ASP A 60 10.56 -10.97 -1.71
N LEU A 61 10.47 -9.66 -1.50
CA LEU A 61 9.31 -9.01 -0.92
C LEU A 61 8.06 -9.26 -1.77
N ASP A 62 8.18 -9.08 -3.08
CA ASP A 62 7.10 -9.32 -4.03
C ASP A 62 6.60 -10.77 -3.94
N ARG A 63 7.53 -11.72 -3.91
CA ARG A 63 7.19 -13.14 -3.79
C ARG A 63 6.50 -13.45 -2.47
N GLN A 64 6.99 -12.89 -1.36
CA GLN A 64 6.38 -13.09 -0.05
C GLN A 64 4.95 -12.56 0.00
N CYS A 65 4.70 -11.41 -0.60
CA CYS A 65 3.35 -10.86 -0.71
C CYS A 65 2.42 -11.81 -1.49
N GLN A 66 2.89 -12.34 -2.61
CA GLN A 66 2.10 -13.27 -3.42
C GLN A 66 1.86 -14.59 -2.68
N LEU A 67 2.85 -15.10 -1.94
CA LEU A 67 2.68 -16.30 -1.12
C LEU A 67 1.69 -16.08 0.02
N ALA A 68 1.58 -14.86 0.51
CA ALA A 68 0.58 -14.50 1.52
C ALA A 68 -0.83 -14.31 0.92
N GLY A 69 -1.00 -14.49 -0.38
CA GLY A 69 -2.28 -14.36 -1.05
C GLY A 69 -2.61 -12.95 -1.54
N LEU A 70 -1.65 -12.03 -1.47
CA LEU A 70 -1.87 -10.67 -1.95
C LEU A 70 -1.71 -10.60 -3.47
N ARG A 71 -2.52 -9.77 -4.13
CA ARG A 71 -2.46 -9.53 -5.57
C ARG A 71 -1.79 -8.17 -5.84
N ARG A 72 -0.78 -8.17 -6.69
CA ARG A 72 -0.13 -6.92 -7.09
C ARG A 72 -0.95 -6.19 -8.15
N ILE A 73 -1.16 -4.89 -7.97
CA ILE A 73 -1.83 -4.05 -8.97
C ILE A 73 -0.82 -3.11 -9.63
N ALA A 74 -1.00 -2.92 -10.93
CA ALA A 74 -0.20 -2.01 -11.74
C ALA A 74 -0.77 -0.59 -11.67
N ILE A 75 0.01 0.37 -12.19
CA ILE A 75 -0.44 1.75 -12.32
C ILE A 75 -1.09 1.91 -13.69
N ASP A 76 -2.36 2.31 -13.71
CA ASP A 76 -3.12 2.53 -14.93
C ASP A 76 -3.37 4.02 -15.18
N ILE A 77 -3.70 4.35 -16.42
CA ILE A 77 -4.03 5.74 -16.81
C ILE A 77 -5.19 6.27 -15.95
N ALA A 78 -6.19 5.43 -15.65
CA ALA A 78 -7.32 5.83 -14.81
C ALA A 78 -6.86 6.28 -13.41
N HIS A 79 -5.85 5.63 -12.85
CA HIS A 79 -5.26 6.04 -11.56
C HIS A 79 -4.64 7.43 -11.66
N LEU A 80 -3.90 7.69 -12.73
CA LEU A 80 -3.24 8.98 -12.93
C LEU A 80 -4.25 10.10 -13.14
N GLU A 81 -5.32 9.83 -13.89
CA GLU A 81 -6.40 10.80 -14.07
C GLU A 81 -7.10 11.10 -12.74
N ARG A 82 -7.27 10.09 -11.89
CA ARG A 82 -7.88 10.29 -10.57
C ARG A 82 -7.02 11.19 -9.67
N ILE A 83 -5.70 11.09 -9.75
CA ILE A 83 -4.81 11.95 -8.96
C ILE A 83 -5.12 13.42 -9.20
N LYS A 84 -5.43 13.80 -10.43
CA LYS A 84 -5.73 15.18 -10.79
C LYS A 84 -6.94 15.75 -10.08
N THR A 85 -7.84 14.90 -9.60
CA THR A 85 -9.08 15.29 -8.93
C THR A 85 -9.01 15.22 -7.41
N LEU A 86 -7.89 14.74 -6.85
CA LEU A 86 -7.76 14.61 -5.40
C LEU A 86 -7.64 15.98 -4.73
N PRO A 87 -8.19 16.13 -3.51
CA PRO A 87 -7.95 17.34 -2.72
C PRO A 87 -6.47 17.55 -2.47
N ASP A 88 -6.05 18.80 -2.30
CA ASP A 88 -4.67 19.17 -2.03
C ASP A 88 -4.42 19.07 -0.51
N ILE A 89 -4.29 17.84 0.00
CA ILE A 89 -4.12 17.55 1.42
C ILE A 89 -2.67 17.25 1.75
N HIS A 90 -2.01 16.41 0.93
CA HIS A 90 -0.64 15.96 1.15
C HIS A 90 0.14 16.02 -0.15
N ARG A 91 1.47 16.23 -0.04
CA ARG A 91 2.33 16.35 -1.22
C ARG A 91 3.01 15.04 -1.61
N ASP A 92 2.95 14.02 -0.76
CA ASP A 92 3.60 12.74 -1.03
C ASP A 92 2.95 12.07 -2.25
N PRO A 93 3.67 11.93 -3.37
CA PRO A 93 3.09 11.39 -4.59
C PRO A 93 2.72 9.91 -4.46
N PHE A 94 3.41 9.16 -3.60
CA PHE A 94 3.09 7.74 -3.40
C PHE A 94 1.78 7.57 -2.65
N ASP A 95 1.56 8.35 -1.59
CA ASP A 95 0.28 8.33 -0.85
C ASP A 95 -0.87 8.74 -1.75
N ARG A 96 -0.69 9.81 -2.54
CA ARG A 96 -1.71 10.27 -3.46
C ARG A 96 -2.04 9.22 -4.52
N LEU A 97 -1.04 8.52 -5.03
CA LEU A 97 -1.24 7.45 -5.99
C LEU A 97 -2.00 6.27 -5.38
N LEU A 98 -1.65 5.87 -4.16
CA LEU A 98 -2.37 4.79 -3.46
C LEU A 98 -3.84 5.16 -3.24
N VAL A 99 -4.12 6.41 -2.82
CA VAL A 99 -5.48 6.89 -2.66
C VAL A 99 -6.24 6.83 -3.99
N ALA A 100 -5.61 7.29 -5.07
CA ALA A 100 -6.22 7.26 -6.41
C ALA A 100 -6.53 5.82 -6.85
N GLN A 101 -5.61 4.89 -6.62
CA GLN A 101 -5.82 3.49 -6.94
C GLN A 101 -6.98 2.90 -6.13
N ALA A 102 -7.04 3.19 -4.84
CA ALA A 102 -8.11 2.72 -3.98
C ALA A 102 -9.48 3.25 -4.43
N LEU A 103 -9.56 4.52 -4.80
CA LEU A 103 -10.80 5.12 -5.26
C LEU A 103 -11.26 4.52 -6.59
N GLU A 104 -10.35 4.35 -7.56
CA GLU A 104 -10.69 3.78 -8.87
C GLU A 104 -11.08 2.31 -8.79
N GLU A 105 -10.39 1.53 -7.93
CA GLU A 105 -10.59 0.09 -7.84
C GLU A 105 -11.62 -0.29 -6.76
N GLY A 106 -12.15 0.67 -6.01
CA GLY A 106 -13.11 0.40 -4.95
C GLY A 106 -12.50 -0.35 -3.77
N LEU A 107 -11.29 0.04 -3.34
CA LEU A 107 -10.55 -0.64 -2.29
C LEU A 107 -10.57 0.15 -0.99
N VAL A 108 -10.52 -0.55 0.14
CA VAL A 108 -10.28 0.04 1.46
C VAL A 108 -8.77 0.03 1.70
N VAL A 109 -8.20 1.17 2.08
CA VAL A 109 -6.77 1.26 2.33
C VAL A 109 -6.45 0.78 3.74
N VAL A 110 -5.55 -0.18 3.85
CA VAL A 110 -5.02 -0.65 5.13
C VAL A 110 -3.81 0.19 5.46
N THR A 111 -3.96 1.09 6.43
CA THR A 111 -2.92 2.08 6.76
C THR A 111 -3.05 2.56 8.20
N CYS A 112 -1.92 2.81 8.86
CA CYS A 112 -1.85 3.53 10.12
C CYS A 112 -1.50 5.01 9.94
N ASP A 113 -1.32 5.46 8.72
CA ASP A 113 -1.01 6.85 8.40
C ASP A 113 -2.20 7.74 8.75
N ARG A 114 -1.92 8.93 9.32
CA ARG A 114 -2.95 9.87 9.74
C ARG A 114 -3.41 10.78 8.61
N VAL A 115 -2.64 10.87 7.53
CA VAL A 115 -2.94 11.77 6.41
C VAL A 115 -3.89 11.11 5.40
N ILE A 116 -3.65 9.84 5.08
CA ILE A 116 -4.50 9.12 4.10
C ILE A 116 -5.99 9.17 4.46
N PRO A 117 -6.40 9.00 5.73
CA PRO A 117 -7.83 9.11 6.09
C PRO A 117 -8.45 10.49 5.84
N GLN A 118 -7.66 11.52 5.62
CA GLN A 118 -8.18 12.85 5.29
C GLN A 118 -8.66 12.95 3.86
N TYR A 119 -8.28 12.01 2.99
CA TYR A 119 -8.82 11.89 1.63
C TYR A 119 -10.18 11.20 1.66
N PRO A 120 -11.03 11.38 0.62
CA PRO A 120 -12.33 10.73 0.57
C PRO A 120 -12.23 9.24 0.21
N VAL A 121 -11.50 8.49 0.99
CA VAL A 121 -11.24 7.06 0.83
C VAL A 121 -11.48 6.35 2.16
N GLN A 122 -11.97 5.13 2.10
CA GLN A 122 -12.14 4.31 3.31
C GLN A 122 -10.78 3.74 3.74
N THR A 123 -10.53 3.78 5.03
CA THR A 123 -9.29 3.25 5.61
C THR A 123 -9.60 2.36 6.81
N ILE A 124 -8.67 1.47 7.12
CA ILE A 124 -8.72 0.63 8.31
C ILE A 124 -7.31 0.40 8.84
N TRP A 125 -7.24 0.29 10.19
CA TRP A 125 -6.03 -0.13 10.89
C TRP A 125 -6.35 -0.76 12.24
#